data_eb851498a24b36e100293fad3080ac35
#
_entry.id   eb851498a24b36e100293fad3080ac35
#
_cell.length_a   1.000
_cell.length_b   1.000
_cell.length_c   1.000
_cell.angle_alpha   90.00
_cell.angle_beta   90.00
_cell.angle_gamma   90.00
#
_symmetry.space_group_name_H-M   'P 1'
#
loop_
_entity.id
_entity.type
_entity.pdbx_description
1 polymer ?
#
loop_
_entity_poly.entity_id
_entity_poly.type
_entity_poly.pdbx_seq_one_letter_code
_entity_poly.pdbx_strand_id
1 'polypeptide(L)'
;MNRFIVVTCLALAACVSAAPPEAKSVDANGEVTLRPGDQFFLEEDMPLQLVNVAEDSRCPTDTTCIWAGEIKILLDGVKGFMRPAYLRQGDSTTIDKYQVTLVRVEPQPVSTAKIAREDYRVTLRVAH
;
A
#
# COMPACT_ATOMS: atom_id res chain seq x y z
N MET A 1 -19.76 64.72 -4.58
CA MET A 1 -20.27 63.40 -5.08
C MET A 1 -19.25 62.33 -4.77
N ASN A 2 -19.48 61.60 -3.71
CA ASN A 2 -18.56 60.53 -3.28
C ASN A 2 -18.98 59.21 -3.93
N ARG A 3 -18.14 58.69 -4.83
CA ARG A 3 -18.31 57.34 -5.37
C ARG A 3 -17.48 56.40 -4.49
N PHE A 4 -18.15 55.73 -3.56
CA PHE A 4 -17.56 54.62 -2.83
C PHE A 4 -17.42 53.40 -3.76
N ILE A 5 -16.18 53.02 -4.05
CA ILE A 5 -15.86 51.79 -4.74
C ILE A 5 -15.79 50.71 -3.66
N VAL A 6 -16.81 49.86 -3.60
CA VAL A 6 -16.80 48.64 -2.78
C VAL A 6 -15.99 47.61 -3.53
N VAL A 7 -14.77 47.35 -3.07
CA VAL A 7 -13.96 46.22 -3.53
C VAL A 7 -14.44 44.99 -2.80
N THR A 8 -15.21 44.16 -3.50
CA THR A 8 -15.64 42.85 -3.00
C THR A 8 -14.50 41.88 -3.19
N CYS A 9 -13.79 41.54 -2.09
CA CYS A 9 -12.79 40.50 -2.08
C CYS A 9 -13.49 39.14 -2.17
N LEU A 10 -13.49 38.50 -3.34
CA LEU A 10 -13.92 37.13 -3.52
C LEU A 10 -12.79 36.22 -2.98
N ALA A 11 -12.97 35.70 -1.77
CA ALA A 11 -12.12 34.65 -1.24
C ALA A 11 -12.46 33.33 -1.96
N LEU A 12 -11.63 32.93 -2.91
CA LEU A 12 -11.67 31.60 -3.50
C LEU A 12 -11.14 30.60 -2.46
N ALA A 13 -12.05 29.97 -1.74
CA ALA A 13 -11.73 28.81 -0.94
C ALA A 13 -11.40 27.65 -1.90
N ALA A 14 -10.11 27.41 -2.12
CA ALA A 14 -9.65 26.21 -2.80
C ALA A 14 -9.94 25.00 -1.90
N CYS A 15 -11.03 24.30 -2.18
CA CYS A 15 -11.26 22.97 -1.63
C CYS A 15 -10.19 22.04 -2.22
N VAL A 16 -9.18 21.72 -1.42
CA VAL A 16 -8.25 20.63 -1.73
C VAL A 16 -9.02 19.34 -1.52
N SER A 17 -9.63 18.82 -2.58
CA SER A 17 -10.18 17.46 -2.59
C SER A 17 -9.01 16.48 -2.54
N ALA A 18 -8.85 15.78 -1.41
CA ALA A 18 -8.00 14.61 -1.37
C ALA A 18 -8.55 13.59 -2.38
N ALA A 19 -7.75 13.21 -3.38
CA ALA A 19 -8.14 12.19 -4.34
C ALA A 19 -8.42 10.88 -3.59
N PRO A 20 -9.50 10.14 -3.91
CA PRO A 20 -9.75 8.84 -3.32
C PRO A 20 -8.57 7.90 -3.64
N PRO A 21 -8.25 6.93 -2.78
CA PRO A 21 -7.21 5.97 -3.05
C PRO A 21 -7.51 5.27 -4.38
N GLU A 22 -6.60 5.38 -5.34
CA GLU A 22 -6.74 4.72 -6.62
C GLU A 22 -6.69 3.21 -6.40
N ALA A 23 -7.77 2.54 -6.77
CA ALA A 23 -7.81 1.09 -6.80
C ALA A 23 -6.92 0.59 -7.94
N LYS A 24 -5.89 -0.19 -7.59
CA LYS A 24 -4.99 -0.76 -8.57
C LYS A 24 -5.54 -2.06 -9.13
N SER A 25 -5.34 -2.27 -10.43
CA SER A 25 -5.66 -3.53 -11.09
C SER A 25 -4.46 -4.48 -11.06
N VAL A 26 -4.76 -5.77 -11.01
CA VAL A 26 -3.77 -6.84 -11.23
C VAL A 26 -3.35 -6.81 -12.69
N ASP A 27 -2.04 -6.88 -12.96
CA ASP A 27 -1.52 -6.89 -14.32
C ASP A 27 -1.72 -8.22 -15.05
N ALA A 28 -1.32 -8.29 -16.34
CA ALA A 28 -1.45 -9.49 -17.15
C ALA A 28 -0.65 -10.71 -16.62
N ASN A 29 0.33 -10.48 -15.75
CA ASN A 29 1.13 -11.54 -15.12
C ASN A 29 0.54 -12.01 -13.77
N GLY A 30 -0.57 -11.45 -13.35
CA GLY A 30 -1.19 -11.71 -12.06
C GLY A 30 -0.50 -11.00 -10.90
N GLU A 31 0.30 -9.98 -11.15
CA GLU A 31 0.99 -9.20 -10.13
C GLU A 31 0.37 -7.82 -9.95
N VAL A 32 0.45 -7.32 -8.73
CA VAL A 32 0.06 -5.94 -8.39
C VAL A 32 1.08 -5.37 -7.43
N THR A 33 1.51 -4.14 -7.68
CA THR A 33 2.42 -3.40 -6.80
C THR A 33 1.68 -2.30 -6.06
N LEU A 34 1.73 -2.35 -4.74
CA LEU A 34 0.95 -1.52 -3.84
C LEU A 34 1.86 -0.70 -2.91
N ARG A 35 1.36 0.45 -2.50
CA ARG A 35 1.85 1.19 -1.34
C ARG A 35 1.01 0.85 -0.12
N PRO A 36 1.53 0.99 1.09
CA PRO A 36 0.70 0.92 2.29
C PRO A 36 -0.49 1.90 2.21
N GLY A 37 -1.69 1.37 2.37
CA GLY A 37 -2.95 2.09 2.21
C GLY A 37 -3.64 1.90 0.86
N ASP A 38 -2.95 1.39 -0.15
CA ASP A 38 -3.55 1.13 -1.46
C ASP A 38 -4.54 -0.04 -1.41
N GLN A 39 -5.53 0.02 -2.28
CA GLN A 39 -6.53 -1.03 -2.47
C GLN A 39 -6.34 -1.69 -3.85
N PHE A 40 -6.71 -2.95 -3.94
CA PHE A 40 -6.82 -3.67 -5.21
C PHE A 40 -8.02 -4.62 -5.17
N PHE A 41 -8.47 -5.07 -6.32
CA PHE A 41 -9.62 -5.94 -6.44
C PHE A 41 -9.19 -7.31 -6.95
N LEU A 42 -9.64 -8.37 -6.28
CA LEU A 42 -9.60 -9.73 -6.83
C LEU A 42 -10.72 -9.93 -7.85
N GLU A 43 -11.90 -9.44 -7.53
CA GLU A 43 -13.09 -9.30 -8.39
C GLU A 43 -13.77 -7.98 -8.06
N GLU A 44 -14.75 -7.58 -8.87
CA GLU A 44 -15.45 -6.29 -8.70
C GLU A 44 -15.95 -6.04 -7.26
N ASP A 45 -16.36 -7.11 -6.56
CA ASP A 45 -16.93 -7.04 -5.21
C ASP A 45 -15.95 -7.46 -4.10
N MET A 46 -14.70 -7.77 -4.42
CA MET A 46 -13.71 -8.22 -3.45
C MET A 46 -12.52 -7.27 -3.31
N PRO A 47 -12.71 -6.07 -2.73
CA PRO A 47 -11.63 -5.14 -2.49
C PRO A 47 -10.77 -5.59 -1.31
N LEU A 48 -9.46 -5.64 -1.56
CA LEU A 48 -8.40 -5.87 -0.57
C LEU A 48 -7.61 -4.60 -0.35
N GLN A 49 -7.08 -4.45 0.84
CA GLN A 49 -6.22 -3.33 1.19
C GLN A 49 -4.90 -3.83 1.76
N LEU A 50 -3.79 -3.28 1.26
CA LEU A 50 -2.51 -3.35 1.94
C LEU A 50 -2.53 -2.30 3.06
N VAL A 51 -2.76 -2.74 4.29
CA VAL A 51 -2.89 -1.82 5.43
C VAL A 51 -1.55 -1.19 5.76
N ASN A 52 -0.52 -2.03 5.93
CA ASN A 52 0.81 -1.56 6.29
C ASN A 52 1.88 -2.65 6.07
N VAL A 53 3.14 -2.22 6.12
CA VAL A 53 4.27 -3.09 6.43
C VAL A 53 4.31 -3.19 7.97
N ALA A 54 3.95 -4.36 8.49
CA ALA A 54 3.79 -4.58 9.93
C ALA A 54 5.13 -4.72 10.65
N GLU A 55 6.11 -5.31 9.97
CA GLU A 55 7.45 -5.54 10.49
C GLU A 55 8.46 -5.55 9.35
N ASP A 56 9.59 -4.88 9.55
CA ASP A 56 10.73 -4.93 8.65
C ASP A 56 12.01 -5.05 9.47
N SER A 57 12.48 -6.28 9.65
CA SER A 57 13.73 -6.61 10.33
C SER A 57 14.79 -7.18 9.38
N ARG A 58 14.62 -6.95 8.07
CA ARG A 58 15.56 -7.43 7.07
C ARG A 58 16.97 -6.89 7.34
N CYS A 59 17.97 -7.72 7.05
CA CYS A 59 19.36 -7.29 7.11
C CYS A 59 19.62 -6.19 6.08
N PRO A 60 20.15 -5.02 6.49
CA PRO A 60 20.55 -3.98 5.55
C PRO A 60 21.57 -4.51 4.53
N THR A 61 21.47 -4.05 3.28
CA THR A 61 22.32 -4.54 2.18
C THR A 61 23.80 -4.16 2.34
N ASP A 62 24.10 -3.15 3.15
CA ASP A 62 25.44 -2.61 3.42
C ASP A 62 26.07 -3.15 4.72
N THR A 63 25.42 -4.12 5.38
CA THR A 63 25.91 -4.75 6.62
C THR A 63 25.81 -6.26 6.53
N THR A 64 26.58 -6.94 7.40
CA THR A 64 26.50 -8.38 7.61
C THR A 64 25.75 -8.64 8.91
N CYS A 65 24.64 -9.37 8.83
CA CYS A 65 23.82 -9.75 9.99
C CYS A 65 23.99 -11.23 10.32
N ILE A 66 23.82 -11.57 11.61
CA ILE A 66 23.75 -12.97 12.05
C ILE A 66 22.45 -13.61 11.57
N TRP A 67 21.38 -12.82 11.47
CA TRP A 67 20.04 -13.23 11.03
C TRP A 67 19.69 -12.55 9.72
N ALA A 68 19.02 -13.27 8.82
CA ALA A 68 18.50 -12.69 7.58
C ALA A 68 17.38 -11.67 7.85
N GLY A 69 16.73 -11.77 9.00
CA GLY A 69 15.54 -10.98 9.33
C GLY A 69 14.34 -11.36 8.48
N GLU A 70 13.25 -10.65 8.69
CA GLU A 70 12.01 -10.89 7.93
C GLU A 70 11.27 -9.58 7.67
N ILE A 71 10.38 -9.62 6.68
CA ILE A 71 9.42 -8.56 6.42
C ILE A 71 8.02 -9.16 6.47
N LYS A 72 7.11 -8.45 7.13
CA LYS A 72 5.70 -8.81 7.21
C LYS A 72 4.84 -7.67 6.73
N ILE A 73 3.83 -8.00 5.96
CA ILE A 73 2.78 -7.06 5.59
C ILE A 73 1.46 -7.46 6.24
N LEU A 74 0.56 -6.51 6.35
CA LEU A 74 -0.81 -6.71 6.80
C LEU A 74 -1.76 -6.46 5.64
N LEU A 75 -2.50 -7.49 5.24
CA LEU A 75 -3.61 -7.41 4.29
C LEU A 75 -4.94 -7.51 5.03
N ASP A 76 -5.92 -6.77 4.57
CA ASP A 76 -7.28 -6.82 5.11
C ASP A 76 -8.32 -6.72 3.99
N GLY A 77 -9.50 -7.26 4.23
CA GLY A 77 -10.66 -7.11 3.35
C GLY A 77 -11.41 -5.81 3.67
N VAL A 78 -11.56 -4.93 2.69
CA VAL A 78 -12.14 -3.58 2.91
C VAL A 78 -13.56 -3.61 3.49
N LYS A 79 -14.34 -4.63 3.21
CA LYS A 79 -15.72 -4.79 3.73
C LYS A 79 -15.85 -5.90 4.76
N GLY A 80 -14.74 -6.34 5.36
CA GLY A 80 -14.75 -7.39 6.37
C GLY A 80 -15.06 -8.79 5.85
N PHE A 81 -14.95 -9.02 4.53
CA PHE A 81 -15.19 -10.36 3.95
C PHE A 81 -14.03 -11.34 4.23
N MET A 82 -12.91 -10.86 4.68
CA MET A 82 -11.80 -11.68 5.19
C MET A 82 -11.27 -11.11 6.50
N ARG A 83 -10.62 -11.95 7.27
CA ARG A 83 -9.88 -11.50 8.44
C ARG A 83 -8.52 -10.93 8.02
N PRO A 84 -7.99 -9.95 8.77
CA PRO A 84 -6.64 -9.46 8.55
C PRO A 84 -5.63 -10.61 8.51
N ALA A 85 -4.77 -10.61 7.50
CA ALA A 85 -3.74 -11.62 7.30
C ALA A 85 -2.35 -11.00 7.30
N TYR A 86 -1.44 -11.58 8.09
CA TYR A 86 -0.03 -11.24 8.05
C TYR A 86 0.69 -12.18 7.08
N LEU A 87 1.41 -11.61 6.12
CA LEU A 87 2.20 -12.35 5.15
C LEU A 87 3.67 -11.95 5.26
N ARG A 88 4.54 -12.96 5.34
CA ARG A 88 5.99 -12.82 5.14
C ARG A 88 6.32 -12.95 3.67
N GLN A 89 7.50 -12.51 3.28
CA GLN A 89 7.96 -12.72 1.90
C GLN A 89 8.00 -14.21 1.57
N GLY A 90 7.34 -14.57 0.48
CA GLY A 90 7.16 -15.96 0.04
C GLY A 90 5.90 -16.64 0.58
N ASP A 91 5.26 -16.08 1.59
CA ASP A 91 4.01 -16.63 2.13
C ASP A 91 2.83 -16.35 1.20
N SER A 92 1.86 -17.25 1.26
CA SER A 92 0.58 -17.12 0.53
C SER A 92 -0.60 -17.22 1.48
N THR A 93 -1.67 -16.55 1.14
CA THR A 93 -2.99 -16.73 1.77
C THR A 93 -4.02 -17.03 0.70
N THR A 94 -4.99 -17.87 1.04
CA THR A 94 -6.10 -18.19 0.14
C THR A 94 -7.31 -17.35 0.52
N ILE A 95 -7.85 -16.66 -0.46
CA ILE A 95 -9.03 -15.79 -0.33
C ILE A 95 -10.02 -16.25 -1.38
N ASP A 96 -11.09 -16.94 -0.95
CA ASP A 96 -12.03 -17.63 -1.83
C ASP A 96 -11.29 -18.62 -2.75
N LYS A 97 -11.34 -18.43 -4.05
CA LYS A 97 -10.64 -19.24 -5.07
C LYS A 97 -9.24 -18.70 -5.45
N TYR A 98 -8.84 -17.57 -4.88
CA TYR A 98 -7.58 -16.91 -5.20
C TYR A 98 -6.51 -17.21 -4.17
N GLN A 99 -5.29 -17.41 -4.65
CA GLN A 99 -4.10 -17.46 -3.82
C GLN A 99 -3.31 -16.17 -3.99
N VAL A 100 -3.11 -15.44 -2.90
CA VAL A 100 -2.35 -14.18 -2.88
C VAL A 100 -1.02 -14.44 -2.19
N THR A 101 0.08 -14.21 -2.90
CA THR A 101 1.44 -14.44 -2.44
C THR A 101 2.20 -13.13 -2.34
N LEU A 102 2.92 -12.93 -1.22
CA LEU A 102 3.86 -11.82 -1.09
C LEU A 102 5.16 -12.17 -1.83
N VAL A 103 5.39 -11.53 -2.98
CA VAL A 103 6.55 -11.80 -3.83
C VAL A 103 7.78 -11.04 -3.34
N ARG A 104 7.66 -9.71 -3.16
CA ARG A 104 8.76 -8.86 -2.73
C ARG A 104 8.27 -7.56 -2.12
N VAL A 105 9.14 -6.95 -1.36
CA VAL A 105 8.94 -5.61 -0.79
C VAL A 105 10.17 -4.77 -1.08
N GLU A 106 9.99 -3.62 -1.67
CA GLU A 106 11.02 -2.65 -1.99
C GLU A 106 10.78 -1.34 -1.22
N PRO A 107 11.80 -0.53 -0.95
CA PRO A 107 13.22 -0.76 -1.24
C PRO A 107 13.87 -1.76 -0.27
N GLN A 108 15.07 -2.22 -0.62
CA GLN A 108 15.91 -2.96 0.32
C GLN A 108 16.41 -2.02 1.41
N PRO A 109 16.48 -2.44 2.67
CA PRO A 109 16.96 -1.60 3.75
C PRO A 109 18.47 -1.31 3.61
N VAL A 110 18.86 -0.10 4.05
CA VAL A 110 20.26 0.30 4.24
C VAL A 110 20.45 0.78 5.68
N SER A 111 21.62 0.55 6.27
CA SER A 111 21.86 0.82 7.69
C SER A 111 21.74 2.29 8.09
N THR A 112 21.95 3.21 7.13
CA THR A 112 21.95 4.66 7.36
C THR A 112 20.60 5.34 7.13
N ALA A 113 19.61 4.62 6.63
CA ALA A 113 18.31 5.18 6.26
C ALA A 113 17.16 4.32 6.76
N LYS A 114 16.15 4.98 7.33
CA LYS A 114 14.87 4.37 7.67
C LYS A 114 13.92 4.52 6.50
N ILE A 115 13.24 3.44 6.11
CA ILE A 115 12.25 3.46 5.04
C ILE A 115 10.96 4.10 5.57
N ALA A 116 10.54 5.20 4.94
CA ALA A 116 9.25 5.80 5.24
C ALA A 116 8.10 4.90 4.76
N ARG A 117 6.96 4.95 5.46
CA ARG A 117 5.79 4.12 5.13
C ARG A 117 5.36 4.27 3.68
N GLU A 118 5.32 5.47 3.16
CA GLU A 118 4.92 5.82 1.78
C GLU A 118 5.92 5.35 0.71
N ASP A 119 7.15 5.05 1.09
CA ASP A 119 8.20 4.64 0.15
C ASP A 119 8.18 3.14 -0.13
N TYR A 120 7.50 2.35 0.69
CA TYR A 120 7.36 0.92 0.45
C TYR A 120 6.59 0.63 -0.84
N ARG A 121 7.07 -0.37 -1.57
CA ARG A 121 6.42 -0.95 -2.73
C ARG A 121 6.32 -2.44 -2.51
N VAL A 122 5.10 -2.92 -2.35
CA VAL A 122 4.80 -4.32 -2.06
C VAL A 122 4.24 -4.96 -3.32
N THR A 123 4.90 -6.00 -3.81
CA THR A 123 4.42 -6.76 -4.97
C THR A 123 3.77 -8.05 -4.50
N LEU A 124 2.50 -8.19 -4.81
CA LEU A 124 1.70 -9.39 -4.58
C LEU A 124 1.45 -10.09 -5.91
N ARG A 125 1.42 -11.42 -5.88
CA ARG A 125 0.98 -12.25 -7.00
C ARG A 125 -0.37 -12.86 -6.65
N VAL A 126 -1.31 -12.74 -7.59
CA VAL A 126 -2.63 -13.33 -7.49
C VAL A 126 -2.71 -14.48 -8.48
N ALA A 127 -2.93 -15.69 -7.97
CA ALA A 127 -3.15 -16.90 -8.75
C ALA A 127 -4.58 -17.40 -8.52
N HIS A 128 -5.11 -18.13 -9.52
CA HIS A 128 -6.50 -18.61 -9.57
C HIS A 128 -6.52 -20.14 -9.68
#